data_4e657fcaf0bda05785d6bc7cdfec032f
#
_entry.id   4e657fcaf0bda05785d6bc7cdfec032f
#
_cell.length_a   1.000
_cell.length_b   1.000
_cell.length_c   1.000
_cell.angle_alpha   90.00
_cell.angle_beta   90.00
_cell.angle_gamma   90.00
#
_symmetry.space_group_name_H-M   'P 1'
#
loop_
_entity.id
_entity.type
_entity.pdbx_description
1 polymer ?
#
loop_
_entity_poly.entity_id
_entity_poly.type
_entity_poly.pdbx_seq_one_letter_code
_entity_poly.pdbx_strand_id
1 'polypeptide(L)'
;MSNFIVLGSSSSAEWDAYLNQLETKDIYFSSAFFRLFEDGEHQQAELFVFKQGDQLIVYPYLLRSISHLPAVIQLGLEGDWYDISTPYGYGGPISNLPPGAERSELYQQFSETFTDYCREKKIMTEFVRFHPLIGNATEYQSGLTTEWNRNTIYIDLTVGSESELIRHYGSNHKRNIHKLKSAPFTIRNSNLKDRIESFSELYYGTLNDLQADSFYYFPKKFIEDTSHLLEGRVELFEAMDGEKTVATSIVLHERPWMHYHLCGWDRAYLQWSPTKLLIHAAAKWGMENGFECFHLGGGYKGNDDLFQFKHRFATQLEPLDYYLGKRIFFPELYERIISFCDTRISGNYFPLYRHPDLDMICIPSEEIGPNGERSFA
;
A
#
# COMPACT_ATOMS: atom_id res chain seq x y z
N MET A 1 0.63 -33.68 -8.78
CA MET A 1 0.82 -32.36 -9.46
C MET A 1 0.82 -31.34 -8.35
N SER A 2 1.71 -30.33 -8.43
CA SER A 2 1.67 -29.25 -7.44
C SER A 2 0.31 -28.53 -7.55
N ASN A 3 -0.28 -28.23 -6.41
CA ASN A 3 -1.56 -27.50 -6.34
C ASN A 3 -1.37 -25.98 -6.36
N PHE A 4 -0.19 -25.53 -6.78
CA PHE A 4 0.11 -24.10 -6.95
C PHE A 4 1.00 -23.82 -8.17
N ILE A 5 0.95 -22.57 -8.62
CA ILE A 5 1.87 -21.97 -9.60
C ILE A 5 2.34 -20.62 -9.09
N VAL A 6 3.49 -20.16 -9.57
CA VAL A 6 4.02 -18.81 -9.31
C VAL A 6 4.28 -18.13 -10.64
N LEU A 7 3.73 -16.93 -10.81
CA LEU A 7 3.84 -16.11 -12.01
C LEU A 7 4.64 -14.84 -11.69
N GLY A 8 5.61 -14.50 -12.52
CA GLY A 8 6.26 -13.18 -12.48
C GLY A 8 5.47 -12.13 -13.28
N SER A 9 5.87 -10.88 -13.18
CA SER A 9 5.24 -9.75 -13.88
C SER A 9 5.32 -9.85 -15.42
N SER A 10 6.27 -10.61 -15.95
CA SER A 10 6.35 -10.93 -17.39
C SER A 10 5.15 -11.73 -17.89
N SER A 11 4.44 -12.44 -17.02
CA SER A 11 3.20 -13.17 -17.29
C SER A 11 1.95 -12.37 -16.94
N SER A 12 1.97 -11.05 -17.14
CA SER A 12 0.90 -10.12 -16.71
C SER A 12 -0.50 -10.52 -17.20
N ALA A 13 -0.62 -11.00 -18.43
CA ALA A 13 -1.91 -11.43 -18.99
C ALA A 13 -2.48 -12.66 -18.25
N GLU A 14 -1.64 -13.62 -17.88
CA GLU A 14 -2.05 -14.78 -17.10
C GLU A 14 -2.37 -14.40 -15.65
N TRP A 15 -1.54 -13.53 -15.04
CA TRP A 15 -1.79 -12.97 -13.73
C TRP A 15 -3.16 -12.32 -13.65
N ASP A 16 -3.44 -11.38 -14.54
CA ASP A 16 -4.70 -10.65 -14.55
C ASP A 16 -5.89 -11.57 -14.93
N ALA A 17 -5.67 -12.67 -15.68
CA ALA A 17 -6.68 -13.68 -15.94
C ALA A 17 -7.09 -14.46 -14.67
N TYR A 18 -6.17 -14.68 -13.72
CA TYR A 18 -6.53 -15.24 -12.41
C TYR A 18 -7.33 -14.25 -11.58
N LEU A 19 -6.93 -12.99 -11.55
CA LEU A 19 -7.69 -11.96 -10.85
C LEU A 19 -9.11 -11.79 -11.38
N ASN A 20 -9.31 -11.98 -12.68
CA ASN A 20 -10.63 -11.89 -13.31
C ASN A 20 -11.57 -13.06 -12.94
N GLN A 21 -11.09 -14.09 -12.26
CA GLN A 21 -11.90 -15.18 -11.71
C GLN A 21 -12.44 -14.85 -10.30
N LEU A 22 -12.02 -13.73 -9.71
CA LEU A 22 -12.47 -13.30 -8.39
C LEU A 22 -13.60 -12.27 -8.53
N GLU A 23 -14.64 -12.40 -7.70
CA GLU A 23 -15.71 -11.40 -7.62
C GLU A 23 -15.18 -10.10 -6.98
N THR A 24 -14.29 -10.25 -5.98
CA THR A 24 -13.71 -9.13 -5.25
C THR A 24 -12.24 -9.00 -5.59
N LYS A 25 -11.90 -7.93 -6.30
CA LYS A 25 -10.53 -7.57 -6.66
C LYS A 25 -10.36 -6.05 -6.59
N ASP A 26 -9.13 -5.60 -6.59
CA ASP A 26 -8.80 -4.18 -6.57
C ASP A 26 -7.50 -3.92 -7.34
N ILE A 27 -7.26 -2.67 -7.68
CA ILE A 27 -6.06 -2.21 -8.39
C ILE A 27 -4.76 -2.68 -7.72
N TYR A 28 -4.76 -2.74 -6.38
CA TYR A 28 -3.62 -3.19 -5.57
C TYR A 28 -3.22 -4.65 -5.77
N PHE A 29 -3.99 -5.45 -6.49
CA PHE A 29 -3.67 -6.84 -6.84
C PHE A 29 -3.19 -6.99 -8.28
N SER A 30 -3.38 -5.97 -9.13
CA SER A 30 -3.07 -6.04 -10.55
C SER A 30 -1.57 -6.14 -10.83
N SER A 31 -1.21 -6.88 -11.88
CA SER A 31 0.18 -6.98 -12.34
C SER A 31 0.80 -5.62 -12.63
N ALA A 32 0.02 -4.71 -13.21
CA ALA A 32 0.46 -3.36 -13.54
C ALA A 32 0.82 -2.53 -12.30
N PHE A 33 0.05 -2.65 -11.20
CA PHE A 33 0.35 -1.97 -9.94
C PHE A 33 1.64 -2.52 -9.31
N PHE A 34 1.83 -3.84 -9.30
CA PHE A 34 3.02 -4.47 -8.74
C PHE A 34 4.30 -4.10 -9.50
N ARG A 35 4.22 -3.95 -10.83
CA ARG A 35 5.33 -3.51 -11.67
C ARG A 35 5.87 -2.11 -11.33
N LEU A 36 5.06 -1.24 -10.70
CA LEU A 36 5.52 0.06 -10.22
C LEU A 36 6.63 -0.04 -9.16
N PHE A 37 6.73 -1.19 -8.50
CA PHE A 37 7.64 -1.42 -7.38
C PHE A 37 8.80 -2.35 -7.73
N GLU A 38 8.91 -2.81 -8.97
CA GLU A 38 10.08 -3.56 -9.42
C GLU A 38 11.26 -2.63 -9.65
N ASP A 39 12.44 -3.01 -9.18
CA ASP A 39 13.68 -2.25 -9.37
C ASP A 39 14.64 -2.90 -10.40
N GLY A 40 14.28 -4.09 -10.88
CA GLY A 40 15.05 -4.84 -11.87
C GLY A 40 16.29 -5.54 -11.31
N GLU A 41 16.62 -5.35 -10.04
CA GLU A 41 17.83 -5.91 -9.43
C GLU A 41 17.52 -6.71 -8.15
N HIS A 42 16.86 -6.09 -7.19
CA HIS A 42 16.64 -6.68 -5.86
C HIS A 42 15.17 -6.95 -5.55
N GLN A 43 14.26 -6.44 -6.34
CA GLN A 43 12.82 -6.53 -6.08
C GLN A 43 12.05 -6.86 -7.35
N GLN A 44 11.28 -7.93 -7.31
CA GLN A 44 10.43 -8.40 -8.41
C GLN A 44 9.04 -8.78 -7.91
N ALA A 45 8.05 -8.64 -8.78
CA ALA A 45 6.67 -8.99 -8.47
C ALA A 45 6.40 -10.46 -8.78
N GLU A 46 5.76 -11.16 -7.85
CA GLU A 46 5.29 -12.54 -8.04
C GLU A 46 3.83 -12.67 -7.60
N LEU A 47 3.08 -13.51 -8.30
CA LEU A 47 1.75 -13.97 -7.93
C LEU A 47 1.81 -15.45 -7.59
N PHE A 48 1.52 -15.80 -6.34
CA PHE A 48 1.29 -17.18 -5.94
C PHE A 48 -0.19 -17.51 -6.14
N VAL A 49 -0.47 -18.53 -6.93
CA VAL A 49 -1.84 -19.04 -7.21
C VAL A 49 -1.95 -20.44 -6.64
N PHE A 50 -2.77 -20.60 -5.61
CA PHE A 50 -3.12 -21.90 -5.03
C PHE A 50 -4.45 -22.38 -5.56
N LYS A 51 -4.57 -23.67 -5.90
CA LYS A 51 -5.78 -24.27 -6.48
C LYS A 51 -6.21 -25.52 -5.74
N GLN A 52 -7.53 -25.61 -5.49
CA GLN A 52 -8.16 -26.80 -4.94
C GLN A 52 -9.49 -27.05 -5.68
N GLY A 53 -9.47 -27.91 -6.71
CA GLY A 53 -10.62 -28.03 -7.64
C GLY A 53 -10.89 -26.70 -8.35
N ASP A 54 -12.12 -26.19 -8.21
CA ASP A 54 -12.54 -24.89 -8.77
C ASP A 54 -12.27 -23.71 -7.82
N GLN A 55 -11.81 -24.00 -6.61
CA GLN A 55 -11.44 -22.97 -5.64
C GLN A 55 -10.01 -22.52 -5.87
N LEU A 56 -9.79 -21.21 -5.75
CA LEU A 56 -8.45 -20.64 -5.86
C LEU A 56 -8.23 -19.53 -4.83
N ILE A 57 -6.97 -19.40 -4.39
CA ILE A 57 -6.44 -18.26 -3.68
C ILE A 57 -5.32 -17.66 -4.52
N VAL A 58 -5.33 -16.36 -4.68
CA VAL A 58 -4.24 -15.60 -5.30
C VAL A 58 -3.59 -14.70 -4.27
N TYR A 59 -2.27 -14.67 -4.27
CA TYR A 59 -1.50 -13.84 -3.37
C TYR A 59 -0.35 -13.16 -4.13
N PRO A 60 -0.52 -11.91 -4.55
CA PRO A 60 0.56 -11.13 -5.12
C PRO A 60 1.45 -10.53 -4.02
N TYR A 61 2.77 -10.58 -4.24
CA TYR A 61 3.77 -9.99 -3.35
C TYR A 61 5.00 -9.52 -4.13
N LEU A 62 5.82 -8.72 -3.49
CA LEU A 62 7.15 -8.37 -3.94
C LEU A 62 8.14 -9.36 -3.30
N LEU A 63 8.84 -10.14 -4.11
CA LEU A 63 9.98 -10.92 -3.71
C LEU A 63 11.22 -10.02 -3.71
N ARG A 64 11.85 -9.85 -2.54
CA ARG A 64 12.94 -8.90 -2.36
C ARG A 64 14.20 -9.63 -1.89
N SER A 65 15.29 -9.48 -2.62
CA SER A 65 16.60 -10.02 -2.20
C SER A 65 17.05 -9.38 -0.88
N ILE A 66 17.57 -10.23 0.03
CA ILE A 66 18.21 -9.76 1.27
C ILE A 66 19.70 -10.11 1.29
N SER A 67 20.21 -10.86 0.31
CA SER A 67 21.60 -11.33 0.27
C SER A 67 22.64 -10.20 0.22
N HIS A 68 22.23 -9.02 -0.27
CA HIS A 68 23.07 -7.81 -0.33
C HIS A 68 23.07 -6.97 0.96
N LEU A 69 22.20 -7.29 1.91
CA LEU A 69 22.09 -6.52 3.16
C LEU A 69 23.29 -6.79 4.08
N PRO A 70 23.89 -5.77 4.70
CA PRO A 70 25.11 -5.91 5.50
C PRO A 70 25.01 -6.97 6.59
N ALA A 71 23.90 -7.02 7.33
CA ALA A 71 23.67 -8.01 8.39
C ALA A 71 23.58 -9.44 7.84
N VAL A 72 23.07 -9.65 6.62
CA VAL A 72 22.99 -10.96 5.97
C VAL A 72 24.36 -11.39 5.43
N ILE A 73 25.12 -10.47 4.85
CA ILE A 73 26.51 -10.71 4.40
C ILE A 73 27.38 -11.14 5.57
N GLN A 74 27.27 -10.46 6.71
CA GLN A 74 28.01 -10.78 7.93
C GLN A 74 27.74 -12.21 8.44
N LEU A 75 26.49 -12.70 8.25
CA LEU A 75 26.12 -14.04 8.64
C LEU A 75 26.71 -15.14 7.72
N GLY A 76 27.16 -14.75 6.51
CA GLY A 76 27.74 -15.68 5.55
C GLY A 76 26.76 -16.74 5.02
N LEU A 77 25.50 -16.37 4.81
CA LEU A 77 24.51 -17.31 4.28
C LEU A 77 24.83 -17.67 2.83
N GLU A 78 24.80 -18.98 2.53
CA GLU A 78 25.03 -19.48 1.18
C GLU A 78 23.76 -19.38 0.32
N GLY A 79 23.95 -18.93 -0.94
CA GLY A 79 22.91 -18.80 -1.96
C GLY A 79 22.01 -17.59 -1.74
N ASP A 80 20.96 -17.50 -2.56
CA ASP A 80 20.06 -16.35 -2.56
C ASP A 80 18.99 -16.48 -1.47
N TRP A 81 18.88 -15.44 -0.66
CA TRP A 81 17.86 -15.30 0.37
C TRP A 81 16.96 -14.12 0.07
N TYR A 82 15.70 -14.25 0.45
CA TYR A 82 14.66 -13.28 0.15
C TYR A 82 13.80 -12.95 1.37
N ASP A 83 13.05 -11.89 1.28
CA ASP A 83 11.83 -11.68 2.04
C ASP A 83 10.70 -11.28 1.09
N ILE A 84 9.47 -11.32 1.58
CA ILE A 84 8.31 -10.88 0.81
C ILE A 84 7.52 -9.80 1.54
N SER A 85 6.95 -8.90 0.74
CA SER A 85 6.09 -7.84 1.26
C SER A 85 5.02 -7.47 0.23
N THR A 86 3.85 -7.07 0.70
CA THR A 86 2.95 -6.28 -0.13
C THR A 86 3.54 -4.89 -0.38
N PRO A 87 3.32 -4.27 -1.55
CA PRO A 87 3.78 -2.92 -1.84
C PRO A 87 3.07 -1.86 -0.99
N TYR A 88 3.41 -0.59 -1.20
CA TYR A 88 2.67 0.54 -0.65
C TYR A 88 1.20 0.47 -1.10
N GLY A 89 0.28 0.59 -0.14
CA GLY A 89 -1.14 0.36 -0.35
C GLY A 89 -1.62 -0.84 0.44
N TYR A 90 -2.32 -1.75 -0.22
CA TYR A 90 -2.99 -2.88 0.43
C TYR A 90 -2.76 -4.17 -0.38
N GLY A 91 -3.06 -5.33 0.23
CA GLY A 91 -2.88 -6.62 -0.42
C GLY A 91 -3.25 -7.80 0.49
N GLY A 92 -2.44 -8.85 0.47
CA GLY A 92 -2.69 -10.12 1.15
C GLY A 92 -3.42 -11.10 0.23
N PRO A 93 -3.55 -12.38 0.65
CA PRO A 93 -4.25 -13.38 -0.16
C PRO A 93 -5.75 -13.10 -0.25
N ILE A 94 -6.34 -13.37 -1.42
CA ILE A 94 -7.77 -13.30 -1.69
C ILE A 94 -8.23 -14.52 -2.46
N SER A 95 -9.49 -14.92 -2.28
CA SER A 95 -10.05 -16.13 -2.89
C SER A 95 -11.23 -15.83 -3.82
N ASN A 96 -11.56 -16.79 -4.70
CA ASN A 96 -12.77 -16.74 -5.53
C ASN A 96 -14.03 -17.26 -4.80
N LEU A 97 -13.93 -17.53 -3.51
CA LEU A 97 -15.09 -17.96 -2.74
C LEU A 97 -16.08 -16.80 -2.55
N PRO A 98 -17.39 -17.05 -2.70
CA PRO A 98 -18.39 -16.00 -2.54
C PRO A 98 -18.45 -15.49 -1.09
N PRO A 99 -18.96 -14.27 -0.85
CA PRO A 99 -19.16 -13.75 0.51
C PRO A 99 -19.96 -14.72 1.37
N GLY A 100 -19.51 -14.94 2.62
CA GLY A 100 -20.18 -15.83 3.58
C GLY A 100 -19.88 -17.33 3.41
N ALA A 101 -19.11 -17.75 2.40
CA ALA A 101 -18.66 -19.13 2.29
C ALA A 101 -17.66 -19.48 3.42
N GLU A 102 -17.67 -20.76 3.83
CA GLU A 102 -16.63 -21.27 4.74
C GLU A 102 -15.28 -21.29 4.03
N ARG A 103 -14.27 -20.69 4.64
CA ARG A 103 -12.94 -20.44 4.05
C ARG A 103 -11.80 -21.08 4.82
N SER A 104 -12.02 -21.48 6.08
CA SER A 104 -10.95 -21.88 6.99
C SER A 104 -10.10 -23.01 6.45
N GLU A 105 -10.72 -24.06 5.88
CA GLU A 105 -9.99 -25.21 5.35
C GLU A 105 -9.14 -24.82 4.13
N LEU A 106 -9.69 -24.04 3.21
CA LEU A 106 -8.97 -23.58 2.00
C LEU A 106 -7.77 -22.73 2.37
N TYR A 107 -7.95 -21.76 3.29
CA TYR A 107 -6.87 -20.89 3.74
C TYR A 107 -5.83 -21.61 4.61
N GLN A 108 -6.23 -22.65 5.35
CA GLN A 108 -5.29 -23.49 6.07
C GLN A 108 -4.38 -24.25 5.10
N GLN A 109 -4.93 -24.93 4.10
CA GLN A 109 -4.18 -25.67 3.09
C GLN A 109 -3.29 -24.75 2.24
N PHE A 110 -3.80 -23.57 1.88
CA PHE A 110 -3.01 -22.51 1.25
C PHE A 110 -1.81 -22.13 2.12
N SER A 111 -2.03 -21.84 3.41
CA SER A 111 -0.98 -21.42 4.34
C SER A 111 0.11 -22.48 4.52
N GLU A 112 -0.26 -23.75 4.60
CA GLU A 112 0.68 -24.88 4.69
C GLU A 112 1.52 -24.98 3.41
N THR A 113 0.87 -24.98 2.24
CA THR A 113 1.53 -25.04 0.92
C THR A 113 2.45 -23.83 0.71
N PHE A 114 1.97 -22.63 1.04
CA PHE A 114 2.75 -21.40 0.91
C PHE A 114 3.95 -21.37 1.85
N THR A 115 3.80 -21.88 3.06
CA THR A 115 4.91 -21.99 4.03
C THR A 115 6.01 -22.90 3.52
N ASP A 116 5.66 -24.06 2.94
CA ASP A 116 6.63 -25.00 2.38
C ASP A 116 7.35 -24.38 1.16
N TYR A 117 6.60 -23.72 0.27
CA TYR A 117 7.19 -22.96 -0.84
C TYR A 117 8.17 -21.87 -0.35
N CYS A 118 7.78 -21.08 0.66
CA CYS A 118 8.62 -20.03 1.20
C CYS A 118 9.92 -20.58 1.80
N ARG A 119 9.86 -21.74 2.48
CA ARG A 119 11.05 -22.39 3.03
C ARG A 119 11.97 -22.91 1.92
N GLU A 120 11.41 -23.57 0.90
CA GLU A 120 12.17 -24.06 -0.25
C GLU A 120 12.85 -22.92 -1.01
N LYS A 121 12.14 -21.82 -1.21
CA LYS A 121 12.63 -20.60 -1.90
C LYS A 121 13.59 -19.77 -1.03
N LYS A 122 13.84 -20.14 0.23
CA LYS A 122 14.63 -19.37 1.22
C LYS A 122 14.08 -17.96 1.47
N ILE A 123 12.77 -17.84 1.66
CA ILE A 123 12.12 -16.60 2.06
C ILE A 123 12.19 -16.50 3.59
N MET A 124 12.87 -15.46 4.10
CA MET A 124 13.11 -15.26 5.53
C MET A 124 11.86 -14.79 6.27
N THR A 125 11.19 -13.77 5.73
CA THR A 125 10.02 -13.15 6.37
C THR A 125 8.97 -12.77 5.37
N GLU A 126 7.74 -12.62 5.87
CA GLU A 126 6.57 -12.11 5.16
C GLU A 126 6.00 -10.90 5.91
N PHE A 127 5.75 -9.80 5.18
CA PHE A 127 5.08 -8.61 5.70
C PHE A 127 3.87 -8.26 4.84
N VAL A 128 2.68 -8.27 5.44
CA VAL A 128 1.41 -8.06 4.74
C VAL A 128 0.73 -6.79 5.22
N ARG A 129 0.30 -5.95 4.28
CA ARG A 129 -0.64 -4.84 4.49
C ARG A 129 -2.00 -5.31 4.02
N PHE A 130 -2.84 -5.76 4.93
CA PHE A 130 -4.15 -6.31 4.57
C PHE A 130 -5.08 -5.25 3.99
N HIS A 131 -6.00 -5.68 3.14
CA HIS A 131 -6.90 -4.79 2.44
C HIS A 131 -8.16 -4.48 3.29
N PRO A 132 -8.34 -3.23 3.76
CA PRO A 132 -9.41 -2.92 4.71
C PRO A 132 -10.82 -3.04 4.14
N LEU A 133 -11.03 -2.76 2.84
CA LEU A 133 -12.35 -2.93 2.19
C LEU A 133 -12.70 -4.40 1.95
N ILE A 134 -11.71 -5.27 1.74
CA ILE A 134 -11.91 -6.71 1.58
C ILE A 134 -12.03 -7.40 2.94
N GLY A 135 -11.28 -6.92 3.95
CA GLY A 135 -11.27 -7.53 5.28
C GLY A 135 -10.53 -8.86 5.37
N ASN A 136 -9.61 -9.14 4.43
CA ASN A 136 -8.92 -10.41 4.28
C ASN A 136 -7.95 -10.77 5.42
N ALA A 137 -7.72 -9.86 6.37
CA ALA A 137 -6.93 -10.14 7.58
C ALA A 137 -7.53 -11.24 8.46
N THR A 138 -8.86 -11.41 8.44
CA THR A 138 -9.56 -12.42 9.25
C THR A 138 -9.46 -13.83 8.67
N GLU A 139 -9.14 -13.93 7.38
CA GLU A 139 -9.11 -15.21 6.66
C GLU A 139 -7.70 -15.84 6.68
N TYR A 140 -6.65 -15.02 6.63
CA TYR A 140 -5.25 -15.46 6.57
C TYR A 140 -4.54 -15.25 7.91
N GLN A 141 -4.78 -16.17 8.86
CA GLN A 141 -4.21 -16.09 10.21
C GLN A 141 -3.27 -17.26 10.56
N SER A 142 -3.33 -18.36 9.82
CA SER A 142 -2.53 -19.55 10.14
C SER A 142 -1.03 -19.25 10.04
N GLY A 143 -0.33 -19.32 11.16
CA GLY A 143 1.11 -19.09 11.27
C GLY A 143 1.56 -17.63 11.06
N LEU A 144 0.63 -16.68 11.00
CA LEU A 144 0.87 -15.25 10.81
C LEU A 144 0.46 -14.49 12.07
N THR A 145 1.31 -13.60 12.57
CA THR A 145 0.93 -12.65 13.61
C THR A 145 0.22 -11.47 12.96
N THR A 146 -1.06 -11.32 13.27
CA THR A 146 -1.88 -10.21 12.75
C THR A 146 -2.04 -9.15 13.84
N GLU A 147 -1.67 -7.90 13.52
CA GLU A 147 -1.71 -6.77 14.44
C GLU A 147 -2.62 -5.67 13.88
N TRP A 148 -3.55 -5.17 14.70
CA TRP A 148 -4.28 -3.95 14.36
C TRP A 148 -3.31 -2.77 14.29
N ASN A 149 -3.38 -1.99 13.22
CA ASN A 149 -2.48 -0.86 13.00
C ASN A 149 -3.19 0.49 13.20
N ARG A 150 -4.31 0.70 12.53
CA ARG A 150 -5.11 1.94 12.58
C ARG A 150 -6.47 1.74 11.95
N ASN A 151 -7.29 2.79 12.01
CA ASN A 151 -8.51 2.84 11.21
C ASN A 151 -8.28 3.56 9.87
N THR A 152 -9.08 3.20 8.87
CA THR A 152 -9.14 3.88 7.58
C THR A 152 -10.55 4.35 7.29
N ILE A 153 -10.67 5.36 6.43
CA ILE A 153 -11.93 6.02 6.09
C ILE A 153 -12.26 5.78 4.62
N TYR A 154 -13.53 5.60 4.35
CA TYR A 154 -14.07 5.58 2.99
C TYR A 154 -15.32 6.46 2.88
N ILE A 155 -15.62 6.93 1.69
CA ILE A 155 -16.83 7.65 1.33
C ILE A 155 -17.71 6.68 0.54
N ASP A 156 -18.97 6.53 0.96
CA ASP A 156 -19.99 5.79 0.21
C ASP A 156 -20.41 6.62 -1.00
N LEU A 157 -20.23 6.07 -2.19
CA LEU A 157 -20.56 6.67 -3.48
C LEU A 157 -21.88 6.14 -4.06
N THR A 158 -22.55 5.19 -3.38
CA THR A 158 -23.84 4.64 -3.83
C THR A 158 -25.01 5.59 -3.63
N VAL A 159 -24.73 6.78 -3.09
CA VAL A 159 -25.72 7.84 -2.88
C VAL A 159 -26.23 8.41 -4.21
N GLY A 160 -27.50 8.82 -4.23
CA GLY A 160 -28.19 9.23 -5.46
C GLY A 160 -27.86 10.65 -5.96
N SER A 161 -27.12 11.47 -5.19
CA SER A 161 -26.86 12.86 -5.57
C SER A 161 -25.69 13.50 -4.81
N GLU A 162 -25.09 14.54 -5.42
CA GLU A 162 -24.08 15.39 -4.73
C GLU A 162 -24.60 15.97 -3.41
N SER A 163 -25.89 16.30 -3.34
CA SER A 163 -26.51 16.82 -2.11
C SER A 163 -26.52 15.78 -0.99
N GLU A 164 -26.71 14.51 -1.33
CA GLU A 164 -26.64 13.40 -0.39
C GLU A 164 -25.21 13.15 0.06
N LEU A 165 -24.27 13.14 -0.89
CA LEU A 165 -22.85 13.03 -0.59
C LEU A 165 -22.42 14.09 0.42
N ILE A 166 -22.76 15.37 0.20
CA ILE A 166 -22.44 16.47 1.10
C ILE A 166 -23.15 16.29 2.46
N ARG A 167 -24.36 15.72 2.53
CA ARG A 167 -25.05 15.47 3.81
C ARG A 167 -24.27 14.56 4.75
N HIS A 168 -23.45 13.66 4.22
CA HIS A 168 -22.60 12.76 5.01
C HIS A 168 -21.34 13.43 5.56
N TYR A 169 -20.99 14.62 5.07
CA TYR A 169 -19.82 15.36 5.56
C TYR A 169 -20.08 16.03 6.91
N GLY A 170 -19.04 16.20 7.69
CA GLY A 170 -19.08 17.00 8.92
C GLY A 170 -19.33 18.49 8.63
N SER A 171 -19.90 19.20 9.60
CA SER A 171 -20.36 20.60 9.44
C SER A 171 -19.29 21.55 8.89
N ASN A 172 -18.04 21.39 9.30
CA ASN A 172 -16.93 22.19 8.78
C ASN A 172 -16.66 21.94 7.30
N HIS A 173 -16.67 20.65 6.86
CA HIS A 173 -16.47 20.29 5.45
C HIS A 173 -17.65 20.78 4.60
N LYS A 174 -18.90 20.60 5.03
CA LYS A 174 -20.10 21.18 4.38
C LYS A 174 -19.94 22.67 4.12
N ARG A 175 -19.62 23.43 5.18
CA ARG A 175 -19.44 24.88 5.08
C ARG A 175 -18.31 25.25 4.10
N ASN A 176 -17.18 24.52 4.11
CA ASN A 176 -16.07 24.79 3.21
C ASN A 176 -16.43 24.49 1.77
N ILE A 177 -17.07 23.36 1.48
CA ILE A 177 -17.54 23.02 0.12
C ILE A 177 -18.49 24.10 -0.41
N HIS A 178 -19.43 24.60 0.40
CA HIS A 178 -20.31 25.72 -0.01
C HIS A 178 -19.55 27.03 -0.27
N LYS A 179 -18.56 27.39 0.56
CA LYS A 179 -17.72 28.57 0.36
C LYS A 179 -16.87 28.48 -0.92
N LEU A 180 -16.47 27.27 -1.27
CA LEU A 180 -15.58 27.02 -2.41
C LEU A 180 -16.29 27.18 -3.76
N LYS A 181 -17.64 27.23 -3.80
CA LYS A 181 -18.40 27.67 -4.99
C LYS A 181 -18.12 29.14 -5.34
N SER A 182 -17.58 29.94 -4.40
CA SER A 182 -17.12 31.32 -4.58
C SER A 182 -15.59 31.48 -4.51
N ALA A 183 -14.83 30.40 -4.43
CA ALA A 183 -13.37 30.43 -4.46
C ALA A 183 -12.86 30.72 -5.87
N PRO A 184 -11.68 31.35 -6.02
CA PRO A 184 -11.11 31.65 -7.34
C PRO A 184 -10.62 30.39 -8.08
N PHE A 185 -10.87 29.20 -7.55
CA PHE A 185 -10.35 27.95 -8.11
C PHE A 185 -11.34 27.29 -9.06
N THR A 186 -10.81 26.76 -10.15
CA THR A 186 -11.49 25.75 -10.96
C THR A 186 -10.92 24.38 -10.65
N ILE A 187 -11.78 23.34 -10.62
CA ILE A 187 -11.33 21.96 -10.50
C ILE A 187 -11.27 21.35 -11.90
N ARG A 188 -10.13 20.74 -12.20
CA ARG A 188 -9.88 20.05 -13.46
C ARG A 188 -9.60 18.58 -13.17
N ASN A 189 -10.15 17.69 -13.99
CA ASN A 189 -9.66 16.32 -14.12
C ASN A 189 -8.74 16.30 -15.35
N SER A 190 -7.47 15.96 -15.15
CA SER A 190 -6.41 16.05 -16.14
C SER A 190 -5.76 14.69 -16.37
N ASN A 191 -5.14 14.51 -17.53
CA ASN A 191 -4.32 13.33 -17.78
C ASN A 191 -2.99 13.47 -17.02
N LEU A 192 -2.65 12.49 -16.18
CA LEU A 192 -1.42 12.50 -15.39
C LEU A 192 -0.16 12.61 -16.27
N LYS A 193 -0.15 11.98 -17.46
CA LYS A 193 0.99 12.03 -18.41
C LYS A 193 1.39 13.46 -18.79
N ASP A 194 0.41 14.35 -18.90
CA ASP A 194 0.64 15.73 -19.32
C ASP A 194 1.02 16.65 -18.14
N ARG A 195 0.93 16.15 -16.92
CA ARG A 195 1.02 16.96 -15.69
C ARG A 195 2.07 16.47 -14.69
N ILE A 196 2.96 15.55 -15.09
CA ILE A 196 3.97 14.92 -14.22
C ILE A 196 4.83 15.97 -13.50
N GLU A 197 5.31 17.00 -14.22
CA GLU A 197 6.15 18.05 -13.65
C GLU A 197 5.41 18.83 -12.56
N SER A 198 4.24 19.35 -12.88
CA SER A 198 3.45 20.15 -11.94
C SER A 198 2.96 19.34 -10.73
N PHE A 199 2.63 18.06 -10.97
CA PHE A 199 2.31 17.16 -9.87
C PHE A 199 3.53 16.94 -8.96
N SER A 200 4.68 16.60 -9.54
CA SER A 200 5.90 16.29 -8.78
C SER A 200 6.38 17.48 -7.96
N GLU A 201 6.33 18.70 -8.52
CA GLU A 201 6.70 19.93 -7.82
C GLU A 201 5.86 20.13 -6.55
N LEU A 202 4.53 20.05 -6.66
CA LEU A 202 3.63 20.21 -5.52
C LEU A 202 3.73 19.05 -4.52
N TYR A 203 3.92 17.83 -5.01
CA TYR A 203 4.08 16.64 -4.18
C TYR A 203 5.33 16.74 -3.30
N TYR A 204 6.50 16.98 -3.90
CA TYR A 204 7.74 17.11 -3.14
C TYR A 204 7.75 18.35 -2.25
N GLY A 205 7.20 19.48 -2.72
CA GLY A 205 7.00 20.66 -1.90
C GLY A 205 6.21 20.37 -0.62
N THR A 206 5.11 19.61 -0.76
CA THR A 206 4.29 19.19 0.37
C THR A 206 5.04 18.27 1.33
N LEU A 207 5.78 17.27 0.82
CA LEU A 207 6.58 16.36 1.66
C LEU A 207 7.66 17.11 2.45
N ASN A 208 8.31 18.06 1.81
CA ASN A 208 9.33 18.91 2.45
C ASN A 208 8.71 19.79 3.56
N ASP A 209 7.56 20.44 3.29
CA ASP A 209 6.85 21.25 4.27
C ASP A 209 6.40 20.44 5.50
N LEU A 210 6.03 19.18 5.29
CA LEU A 210 5.60 18.24 6.34
C LEU A 210 6.77 17.53 7.03
N GLN A 211 8.00 17.67 6.54
CA GLN A 211 9.15 16.87 6.98
C GLN A 211 8.80 15.37 6.98
N ALA A 212 8.19 14.91 5.89
CA ALA A 212 7.70 13.55 5.76
C ALA A 212 8.86 12.54 5.78
N ASP A 213 8.55 11.32 6.22
CA ASP A 213 9.50 10.21 6.18
C ASP A 213 9.96 9.93 4.74
N SER A 214 11.25 9.54 4.58
CA SER A 214 11.85 9.22 3.28
C SER A 214 11.08 8.17 2.50
N PHE A 215 10.39 7.28 3.19
CA PHE A 215 9.51 6.25 2.61
C PHE A 215 8.44 6.83 1.65
N TYR A 216 8.01 8.07 1.85
CA TYR A 216 6.99 8.72 1.02
C TYR A 216 7.57 9.47 -0.19
N TYR A 217 8.89 9.57 -0.34
CA TYR A 217 9.50 10.25 -1.48
C TYR A 217 9.63 9.31 -2.69
N PHE A 218 8.48 8.97 -3.31
CA PHE A 218 8.51 8.21 -4.55
C PHE A 218 9.26 8.98 -5.64
N PRO A 219 10.18 8.35 -6.37
CA PRO A 219 10.93 9.03 -7.42
C PRO A 219 10.00 9.48 -8.56
N LYS A 220 10.40 10.50 -9.32
CA LYS A 220 9.61 10.99 -10.48
C LYS A 220 9.28 9.86 -11.46
N LYS A 221 10.21 8.94 -11.68
CA LYS A 221 9.96 7.74 -12.49
C LYS A 221 8.75 6.93 -12.02
N PHE A 222 8.50 6.84 -10.72
CA PHE A 222 7.30 6.17 -10.18
C PHE A 222 6.02 6.87 -10.64
N ILE A 223 6.00 8.21 -10.69
CA ILE A 223 4.86 8.99 -11.17
C ILE A 223 4.67 8.77 -12.68
N GLU A 224 5.77 8.77 -13.44
CA GLU A 224 5.77 8.48 -14.87
C GLU A 224 5.23 7.07 -15.15
N ASP A 225 5.78 6.05 -14.48
CA ASP A 225 5.34 4.67 -14.61
C ASP A 225 3.86 4.49 -14.20
N THR A 226 3.41 5.18 -13.13
CA THR A 226 1.99 5.20 -12.72
C THR A 226 1.11 5.68 -13.86
N SER A 227 1.51 6.76 -14.54
CA SER A 227 0.74 7.32 -15.65
C SER A 227 0.64 6.38 -16.86
N HIS A 228 1.64 5.51 -17.06
CA HIS A 228 1.71 4.58 -18.20
C HIS A 228 1.12 3.21 -17.86
N LEU A 229 1.54 2.60 -16.75
CA LEU A 229 1.14 1.24 -16.39
C LEU A 229 -0.31 1.16 -15.92
N LEU A 230 -0.81 2.25 -15.31
CA LEU A 230 -2.18 2.33 -14.81
C LEU A 230 -3.08 3.20 -15.70
N GLU A 231 -2.76 3.38 -16.97
CA GLU A 231 -3.60 4.13 -17.92
C GLU A 231 -5.05 3.61 -17.91
N GLY A 232 -6.02 4.54 -17.81
CA GLY A 232 -7.44 4.22 -17.66
C GLY A 232 -7.86 3.76 -16.24
N ARG A 233 -6.92 3.72 -15.28
CA ARG A 233 -7.16 3.40 -13.86
C ARG A 233 -6.53 4.42 -12.92
N VAL A 234 -6.13 5.56 -13.44
CA VAL A 234 -5.56 6.69 -12.69
C VAL A 234 -6.21 7.99 -13.14
N GLU A 235 -6.68 8.78 -12.18
CA GLU A 235 -7.23 10.10 -12.40
C GLU A 235 -6.40 11.15 -11.66
N LEU A 236 -6.18 12.30 -12.29
CA LEU A 236 -5.51 13.44 -11.67
C LEU A 236 -6.50 14.58 -11.47
N PHE A 237 -6.80 14.90 -10.22
CA PHE A 237 -7.59 16.08 -9.88
C PHE A 237 -6.68 17.25 -9.51
N GLU A 238 -6.94 18.42 -10.10
CA GLU A 238 -6.18 19.64 -9.88
C GLU A 238 -7.10 20.80 -9.50
N ALA A 239 -6.69 21.58 -8.49
CA ALA A 239 -7.28 22.88 -8.19
C ALA A 239 -6.42 23.96 -8.85
N MET A 240 -7.04 24.78 -9.72
CA MET A 240 -6.37 25.77 -10.55
C MET A 240 -6.75 27.18 -10.12
N ASP A 241 -5.76 28.05 -9.93
CA ASP A 241 -5.93 29.52 -9.85
C ASP A 241 -5.40 30.13 -11.16
N GLY A 242 -6.29 30.40 -12.09
CA GLY A 242 -5.92 30.68 -13.48
C GLY A 242 -5.18 29.49 -14.11
N GLU A 243 -3.95 29.70 -14.56
CA GLU A 243 -3.08 28.65 -15.12
C GLU A 243 -2.21 27.95 -14.07
N LYS A 244 -2.21 28.41 -12.82
CA LYS A 244 -1.40 27.84 -11.75
C LYS A 244 -2.14 26.70 -11.06
N THR A 245 -1.51 25.52 -10.98
CA THR A 245 -1.97 24.45 -10.11
C THR A 245 -1.61 24.77 -8.66
N VAL A 246 -2.60 24.79 -7.77
CA VAL A 246 -2.43 25.12 -6.35
C VAL A 246 -2.61 23.93 -5.42
N ALA A 247 -3.24 22.87 -5.91
CA ALA A 247 -3.26 21.56 -5.27
C ALA A 247 -3.56 20.48 -6.32
N THR A 248 -3.11 19.29 -6.04
CA THR A 248 -3.24 18.14 -6.94
C THR A 248 -3.41 16.85 -6.16
N SER A 249 -4.12 15.87 -6.73
CA SER A 249 -4.21 14.52 -6.16
C SER A 249 -4.35 13.46 -7.23
N ILE A 250 -3.58 12.38 -7.07
CA ILE A 250 -3.73 11.13 -7.82
C ILE A 250 -4.77 10.27 -7.11
N VAL A 251 -5.73 9.78 -7.87
CA VAL A 251 -6.74 8.79 -7.46
C VAL A 251 -6.55 7.55 -8.32
N LEU A 252 -6.34 6.41 -7.68
CA LEU A 252 -6.30 5.12 -8.35
C LEU A 252 -7.68 4.47 -8.29
N HIS A 253 -8.04 3.68 -9.30
CA HIS A 253 -9.32 2.99 -9.27
C HIS A 253 -9.30 1.65 -10.03
N GLU A 254 -10.07 0.72 -9.52
CA GLU A 254 -10.52 -0.52 -10.14
C GLU A 254 -11.93 -0.78 -9.62
N ARG A 255 -12.89 -1.03 -10.53
CA ARG A 255 -14.27 -1.23 -10.08
C ARG A 255 -14.38 -2.38 -9.07
N PRO A 256 -15.12 -2.17 -7.96
CA PRO A 256 -16.04 -1.05 -7.72
C PRO A 256 -15.44 0.13 -6.93
N TRP A 257 -14.12 0.18 -6.66
CA TRP A 257 -13.51 1.08 -5.69
C TRP A 257 -12.55 2.10 -6.29
N MET A 258 -12.40 3.20 -5.56
CA MET A 258 -11.42 4.26 -5.81
C MET A 258 -10.56 4.47 -4.56
N HIS A 259 -9.32 4.93 -4.74
CA HIS A 259 -8.36 5.18 -3.67
C HIS A 259 -7.70 6.55 -3.81
N TYR A 260 -7.74 7.35 -2.75
CA TYR A 260 -6.95 8.56 -2.60
C TYR A 260 -5.50 8.17 -2.37
N HIS A 261 -4.64 8.40 -3.37
CA HIS A 261 -3.29 7.82 -3.39
C HIS A 261 -2.22 8.81 -2.98
N LEU A 262 -1.86 9.76 -3.85
CA LEU A 262 -0.85 10.77 -3.59
C LEU A 262 -1.45 12.17 -3.79
N CYS A 263 -0.94 13.16 -3.03
CA CYS A 263 -1.40 14.54 -3.16
C CYS A 263 -0.29 15.55 -2.86
N GLY A 264 -0.45 16.74 -3.41
CA GLY A 264 0.41 17.88 -3.15
C GLY A 264 -0.40 19.18 -3.16
N TRP A 265 0.12 20.20 -2.45
CA TRP A 265 -0.51 21.52 -2.39
C TRP A 265 0.52 22.62 -2.22
N ASP A 266 0.16 23.82 -2.67
CA ASP A 266 0.90 25.05 -2.40
C ASP A 266 0.48 25.60 -1.02
N ARG A 267 1.45 25.76 -0.12
CA ARG A 267 1.26 26.26 1.25
C ARG A 267 0.56 27.64 1.29
N ALA A 268 0.78 28.48 0.29
CA ALA A 268 0.16 29.80 0.21
C ALA A 268 -1.36 29.75 0.13
N TYR A 269 -1.93 28.60 -0.30
CA TYR A 269 -3.36 28.43 -0.52
C TYR A 269 -4.07 27.60 0.58
N LEU A 270 -3.37 27.19 1.65
CA LEU A 270 -3.93 26.35 2.73
C LEU A 270 -5.17 26.97 3.40
N GLN A 271 -5.27 28.31 3.48
CA GLN A 271 -6.44 29.01 4.02
C GLN A 271 -7.74 28.68 3.28
N TRP A 272 -7.66 28.29 2.03
CA TRP A 272 -8.78 27.89 1.19
C TRP A 272 -9.08 26.38 1.27
N SER A 273 -8.20 25.61 1.90
CA SER A 273 -8.31 24.14 2.01
C SER A 273 -8.56 23.44 0.65
N PRO A 274 -7.71 23.67 -0.37
CA PRO A 274 -7.95 23.15 -1.72
C PRO A 274 -8.04 21.63 -1.78
N THR A 275 -7.33 20.89 -0.89
CA THR A 275 -7.39 19.43 -0.79
C THR A 275 -8.80 18.91 -0.51
N LYS A 276 -9.62 19.68 0.25
CA LYS A 276 -11.03 19.28 0.48
C LYS A 276 -11.85 19.32 -0.80
N LEU A 277 -11.56 20.30 -1.68
CA LEU A 277 -12.20 20.37 -2.98
C LEU A 277 -11.84 19.20 -3.86
N LEU A 278 -10.55 18.82 -3.87
CA LEU A 278 -10.08 17.70 -4.68
C LEU A 278 -10.74 16.39 -4.25
N ILE A 279 -10.81 16.12 -2.93
CA ILE A 279 -11.50 14.93 -2.40
C ILE A 279 -12.99 14.96 -2.77
N HIS A 280 -13.66 16.12 -2.61
CA HIS A 280 -15.07 16.24 -2.98
C HIS A 280 -15.30 16.05 -4.48
N ALA A 281 -14.47 16.66 -5.32
CA ALA A 281 -14.55 16.53 -6.78
C ALA A 281 -14.32 15.09 -7.23
N ALA A 282 -13.33 14.42 -6.66
CA ALA A 282 -13.06 13.01 -6.93
C ALA A 282 -14.23 12.11 -6.48
N ALA A 283 -14.80 12.36 -5.30
CA ALA A 283 -15.97 11.62 -4.79
C ALA A 283 -17.19 11.81 -5.71
N LYS A 284 -17.45 13.07 -6.14
CA LYS A 284 -18.53 13.37 -7.08
C LYS A 284 -18.32 12.67 -8.42
N TRP A 285 -17.11 12.75 -8.98
CA TRP A 285 -16.75 12.07 -10.21
C TRP A 285 -16.93 10.55 -10.09
N GLY A 286 -16.51 9.98 -8.98
CA GLY A 286 -16.66 8.54 -8.73
C GLY A 286 -18.13 8.12 -8.67
N MET A 287 -18.98 8.87 -7.97
CA MET A 287 -20.43 8.66 -7.92
C MET A 287 -21.05 8.73 -9.32
N GLU A 288 -20.71 9.76 -10.10
CA GLU A 288 -21.22 9.96 -11.47
C GLU A 288 -20.74 8.89 -12.46
N ASN A 289 -19.59 8.25 -12.17
CA ASN A 289 -19.05 7.15 -12.96
C ASN A 289 -19.38 5.76 -12.41
N GLY A 290 -20.28 5.65 -11.40
CA GLY A 290 -20.81 4.39 -10.90
C GLY A 290 -19.81 3.57 -10.08
N PHE A 291 -18.87 4.23 -9.38
CA PHE A 291 -18.09 3.61 -8.32
C PHE A 291 -18.91 3.56 -7.03
N GLU A 292 -18.62 2.57 -6.19
CA GLU A 292 -19.37 2.34 -4.96
C GLU A 292 -18.70 2.95 -3.72
N CYS A 293 -17.37 3.05 -3.76
CA CYS A 293 -16.59 3.48 -2.61
C CYS A 293 -15.36 4.28 -3.02
N PHE A 294 -15.09 5.39 -2.29
CA PHE A 294 -13.84 6.13 -2.37
C PHE A 294 -13.07 6.02 -1.07
N HIS A 295 -12.06 5.18 -1.04
CA HIS A 295 -11.23 4.92 0.13
C HIS A 295 -10.17 6.02 0.29
N LEU A 296 -10.18 6.70 1.44
CA LEU A 296 -9.27 7.81 1.74
C LEU A 296 -8.00 7.37 2.49
N GLY A 297 -7.97 6.10 2.95
CA GLY A 297 -6.92 5.63 3.83
C GLY A 297 -7.01 6.17 5.26
N GLY A 298 -6.00 5.92 6.06
CA GLY A 298 -5.93 6.31 7.48
C GLY A 298 -5.18 7.60 7.75
N GLY A 299 -4.84 7.81 9.02
CA GLY A 299 -3.91 8.83 9.50
C GLY A 299 -2.44 8.44 9.28
N TYR A 300 -1.52 9.33 9.66
CA TYR A 300 -0.09 9.05 9.65
C TYR A 300 0.30 8.17 10.84
N LYS A 301 -0.18 8.54 12.06
CA LYS A 301 0.01 7.76 13.29
C LYS A 301 -1.33 7.51 13.96
N GLY A 302 -1.88 6.30 13.76
CA GLY A 302 -3.19 5.96 14.36
C GLY A 302 -4.31 6.90 13.89
N ASN A 303 -5.15 7.32 14.82
CA ASN A 303 -6.31 8.20 14.58
C ASN A 303 -5.97 9.68 14.84
N ASP A 304 -4.90 10.16 14.22
CA ASP A 304 -4.36 11.51 14.32
C ASP A 304 -5.22 12.58 13.60
N ASP A 305 -4.68 13.82 13.49
CA ASP A 305 -5.36 14.94 12.82
C ASP A 305 -5.67 14.65 11.35
N LEU A 306 -4.82 13.90 10.65
CA LEU A 306 -5.06 13.50 9.26
C LEU A 306 -6.23 12.50 9.18
N PHE A 307 -6.30 11.55 10.11
CA PHE A 307 -7.47 10.67 10.24
C PHE A 307 -8.74 11.48 10.50
N GLN A 308 -8.71 12.41 11.47
CA GLN A 308 -9.85 13.27 11.79
C GLN A 308 -10.29 14.13 10.60
N PHE A 309 -9.32 14.64 9.81
CA PHE A 309 -9.60 15.35 8.58
C PHE A 309 -10.38 14.47 7.59
N LYS A 310 -9.92 13.24 7.34
CA LYS A 310 -10.58 12.29 6.44
C LYS A 310 -11.94 11.84 6.95
N HIS A 311 -12.06 11.54 8.25
CA HIS A 311 -13.30 11.10 8.87
C HIS A 311 -14.44 12.12 8.72
N ARG A 312 -14.11 13.42 8.64
CA ARG A 312 -15.12 14.46 8.39
C ARG A 312 -15.76 14.40 6.99
N PHE A 313 -15.30 13.56 6.08
CA PHE A 313 -15.99 13.26 4.81
C PHE A 313 -17.02 12.13 4.94
N ALA A 314 -16.99 11.37 6.03
CA ALA A 314 -17.80 10.16 6.20
C ALA A 314 -18.24 9.98 7.66
N THR A 315 -18.82 11.03 8.28
CA THR A 315 -19.15 11.05 9.71
C THR A 315 -20.24 10.06 10.13
N GLN A 316 -20.93 9.45 9.18
CA GLN A 316 -22.01 8.50 9.43
C GLN A 316 -21.59 7.04 9.23
N LEU A 317 -20.35 6.82 8.75
CA LEU A 317 -19.82 5.49 8.50
C LEU A 317 -18.83 5.10 9.60
N GLU A 318 -18.87 3.83 9.98
CA GLU A 318 -17.84 3.28 10.86
C GLU A 318 -16.52 3.15 10.09
N PRO A 319 -15.42 3.60 10.69
CA PRO A 319 -14.09 3.40 10.10
C PRO A 319 -13.76 1.91 9.93
N LEU A 320 -12.98 1.58 8.90
CA LEU A 320 -12.53 0.22 8.68
C LEU A 320 -11.23 -0.05 9.44
N ASP A 321 -11.12 -1.23 10.02
CA ASP A 321 -9.89 -1.69 10.62
C ASP A 321 -8.84 -2.02 9.57
N TYR A 322 -7.61 -1.58 9.82
CA TYR A 322 -6.45 -1.89 9.01
C TYR A 322 -5.44 -2.70 9.81
N TYR A 323 -5.12 -3.87 9.30
CA TYR A 323 -4.23 -4.83 9.94
C TYR A 323 -2.93 -5.01 9.16
N LEU A 324 -1.86 -5.31 9.90
CA LEU A 324 -0.58 -5.78 9.40
C LEU A 324 -0.39 -7.23 9.76
N GLY A 325 0.18 -8.00 8.82
CA GLY A 325 0.58 -9.39 9.04
C GLY A 325 2.09 -9.54 9.04
N LYS A 326 2.62 -10.35 9.96
CA LYS A 326 4.05 -10.63 10.10
C LYS A 326 4.28 -12.10 10.28
N ARG A 327 5.21 -12.69 9.51
CA ARG A 327 5.64 -14.08 9.65
C ARG A 327 7.15 -14.20 9.51
N ILE A 328 7.75 -15.08 10.28
CA ILE A 328 9.16 -15.44 10.18
C ILE A 328 9.23 -16.93 9.85
N PHE A 329 9.77 -17.28 8.68
CA PHE A 329 9.86 -18.68 8.24
C PHE A 329 11.08 -19.39 8.81
N PHE A 330 12.15 -18.65 9.18
CA PHE A 330 13.41 -19.14 9.74
C PHE A 330 13.77 -18.38 11.03
N PRO A 331 13.10 -18.66 12.17
CA PRO A 331 13.26 -17.89 13.39
C PRO A 331 14.70 -17.82 13.90
N GLU A 332 15.42 -18.93 13.95
CA GLU A 332 16.81 -18.97 14.45
C GLU A 332 17.77 -18.14 13.58
N LEU A 333 17.58 -18.15 12.25
CA LEU A 333 18.37 -17.33 11.32
C LEU A 333 17.99 -15.85 11.43
N TYR A 334 16.71 -15.54 11.58
CA TYR A 334 16.24 -14.20 11.78
C TYR A 334 16.85 -13.57 13.04
N GLU A 335 16.82 -14.27 14.17
CA GLU A 335 17.43 -13.82 15.44
C GLU A 335 18.95 -13.58 15.28
N ARG A 336 19.65 -14.44 14.55
CA ARG A 336 21.07 -14.24 14.24
C ARG A 336 21.30 -12.99 13.38
N ILE A 337 20.49 -12.74 12.35
CA ILE A 337 20.59 -11.54 11.50
C ILE A 337 20.37 -10.29 12.33
N ILE A 338 19.32 -10.25 13.13
CA ILE A 338 19.00 -9.05 13.93
C ILE A 338 20.00 -8.82 15.07
N SER A 339 20.74 -9.85 15.51
CA SER A 339 21.82 -9.65 16.50
C SER A 339 22.97 -8.78 15.99
N PHE A 340 23.12 -8.65 14.68
CA PHE A 340 24.06 -7.69 14.05
C PHE A 340 23.48 -6.29 13.87
N CYS A 341 22.17 -6.12 14.08
CA CYS A 341 21.51 -4.83 13.99
C CYS A 341 21.76 -4.02 15.28
N ASP A 342 21.87 -2.70 15.14
CA ASP A 342 22.09 -1.84 16.31
C ASP A 342 20.91 -1.89 17.28
N THR A 343 21.19 -2.15 18.55
CA THR A 343 20.21 -2.22 19.64
C THR A 343 19.56 -0.86 19.95
N ARG A 344 20.12 0.25 19.45
CA ARG A 344 19.55 1.59 19.58
C ARG A 344 18.37 1.83 18.65
N ILE A 345 18.20 0.97 17.65
CA ILE A 345 17.04 1.02 16.77
C ILE A 345 15.86 0.46 17.57
N SER A 346 15.09 1.36 18.16
CA SER A 346 13.88 1.02 18.90
C SER A 346 12.67 1.20 17.99
N GLY A 347 11.78 0.23 17.97
CA GLY A 347 10.51 0.36 17.26
C GLY A 347 9.96 -0.97 16.77
N ASN A 348 8.71 -0.94 16.33
CA ASN A 348 7.99 -2.10 15.76
C ASN A 348 8.27 -2.28 14.26
N TYR A 349 9.44 -1.81 13.75
CA TYR A 349 9.78 -1.99 12.34
C TYR A 349 9.99 -3.47 12.02
N PHE A 350 9.37 -3.92 10.93
CA PHE A 350 9.47 -5.32 10.52
C PHE A 350 9.65 -5.45 9.00
N PRO A 351 10.55 -6.31 8.53
CA PRO A 351 11.59 -6.98 9.34
C PRO A 351 12.70 -6.00 9.77
N LEU A 352 13.28 -6.21 10.95
CA LEU A 352 14.21 -5.25 11.56
C LEU A 352 15.46 -5.01 10.71
N TYR A 353 15.96 -6.02 10.01
CA TYR A 353 17.15 -5.90 9.15
C TYR A 353 16.95 -5.02 7.90
N ARG A 354 15.74 -4.51 7.67
CA ARG A 354 15.42 -3.51 6.62
C ARG A 354 15.14 -2.11 7.19
N HIS A 355 15.45 -1.88 8.45
CA HIS A 355 15.26 -0.55 9.02
C HIS A 355 16.16 0.46 8.29
N PRO A 356 15.64 1.61 7.82
CA PRO A 356 16.41 2.56 7.00
C PRO A 356 17.66 3.12 7.70
N ASP A 357 17.66 3.18 9.03
CA ASP A 357 18.81 3.67 9.78
C ASP A 357 19.94 2.61 9.94
N LEU A 358 19.73 1.35 9.51
CA LEU A 358 20.75 0.31 9.58
C LEU A 358 21.88 0.49 8.56
N ASP A 359 21.62 1.11 7.42
CA ASP A 359 22.65 1.37 6.39
C ASP A 359 23.72 2.34 6.86
N MET A 360 23.47 3.07 7.96
CA MET A 360 24.42 4.05 8.53
C MET A 360 25.34 3.48 9.62
N ILE A 361 25.13 2.21 10.05
CA ILE A 361 25.85 1.62 11.18
C ILE A 361 26.44 0.27 10.76
N CYS A 362 27.50 0.31 9.95
CA CYS A 362 28.40 -0.83 9.81
C CYS A 362 29.21 -0.98 11.11
N ILE A 363 28.94 -1.99 11.93
CA ILE A 363 29.85 -2.38 13.01
C ILE A 363 31.13 -2.91 12.34
N PRO A 364 32.31 -2.34 12.61
CA PRO A 364 33.55 -2.85 12.05
C PRO A 364 33.72 -4.33 12.43
N SER A 365 34.12 -5.15 11.46
CA SER A 365 34.34 -6.60 11.63
C SER A 365 35.38 -6.97 12.71
N GLU A 366 36.08 -5.98 13.27
CA GLU A 366 37.13 -6.17 14.29
C GLU A 366 36.58 -6.37 15.72
N GLU A 367 35.29 -6.14 15.98
CA GLU A 367 34.68 -6.28 17.32
C GLU A 367 33.94 -7.58 17.55
N ILE A 368 33.92 -8.50 16.59
CA ILE A 368 33.24 -9.79 16.70
C ILE A 368 34.28 -10.89 16.85
N GLY A 369 34.40 -11.45 18.06
CA GLY A 369 35.23 -12.62 18.32
C GLY A 369 34.75 -13.85 17.55
N PRO A 370 35.59 -14.87 17.36
CA PRO A 370 35.32 -16.06 16.54
C PRO A 370 34.10 -16.90 16.99
N ASN A 371 33.47 -16.57 18.09
CA ASN A 371 32.30 -17.28 18.64
C ASN A 371 31.02 -16.41 18.66
N GLY A 372 31.00 -15.22 18.01
CA GLY A 372 29.83 -14.36 17.99
C GLY A 372 29.50 -13.65 19.31
N GLU A 373 30.42 -13.65 20.28
CA GLU A 373 30.25 -12.93 21.55
C GLU A 373 30.76 -11.48 21.44
N ARG A 374 29.96 -10.53 21.92
CA ARG A 374 30.36 -9.12 22.02
C ARG A 374 31.33 -8.93 23.19
N SER A 375 32.52 -8.45 22.90
CA SER A 375 33.43 -7.92 23.93
C SER A 375 32.99 -6.51 24.28
N PHE A 376 32.48 -6.32 25.50
CA PHE A 376 32.26 -4.98 26.06
C PHE A 376 33.61 -4.47 26.58
N ALA A 377 34.11 -3.42 25.96
CA ALA A 377 35.20 -2.61 26.48
C ALA A 377 34.64 -1.36 27.16
#